data_cb2e84197068022d8b668eeae6b11ffd
#
_entry.id   cb2e84197068022d8b668eeae6b11ffd
#
_cell.length_a   1.000
_cell.length_b   1.000
_cell.length_c   1.000
_cell.angle_alpha   90.00
_cell.angle_beta   90.00
_cell.angle_gamma   90.00
#
_symmetry.space_group_name_H-M   'P 1'
#
loop_
_entity.id
_entity.type
_entity.pdbx_description
1 polymer ?
#
loop_
_entity_poly.entity_id
_entity_poly.type
_entity_poly.pdbx_seq_one_letter_code
_entity_poly.pdbx_strand_id
1 'polypeptide(L)'
;LLELVDQSEFIYVLETNGMTIGDDPGFAKELAGFKNLHVRVSIKGTCEEEYVRLTGAMSSSYSLPYKALDYLIKEGVSCNACLSISFSSTENIKKAEKRLTDIRPGLLKSLEKEHITLFPKVYKRLKKLEISI
;
A
#
# COMPACT_ATOMS: atom_id res chain seq x y z
N LEU A 1 17.61 13.66 3.05
CA LEU A 1 16.47 14.16 2.27
C LEU A 1 15.30 14.60 3.15
N LEU A 2 14.79 13.74 4.04
CA LEU A 2 13.66 14.08 4.90
C LEU A 2 13.96 15.25 5.84
N GLU A 3 15.17 15.37 6.34
CA GLU A 3 15.61 16.53 7.16
C GLU A 3 15.56 17.83 6.37
N LEU A 4 15.96 17.82 5.08
CA LEU A 4 15.86 18.99 4.20
C LEU A 4 14.41 19.37 3.92
N VAL A 5 13.54 18.38 3.71
CA VAL A 5 12.11 18.60 3.47
C VAL A 5 11.44 19.21 4.70
N ASP A 6 11.81 18.76 5.90
CA ASP A 6 11.26 19.28 7.16
C ASP A 6 11.63 20.76 7.43
N GLN A 7 12.69 21.25 6.81
CA GLN A 7 13.10 22.66 6.84
C GLN A 7 12.42 23.49 5.74
N SER A 8 11.62 22.89 4.89
CA SER A 8 10.93 23.52 3.77
C SER A 8 9.42 23.65 4.03
N GLU A 9 8.72 24.31 3.11
CA GLU A 9 7.25 24.38 3.08
C GLU A 9 6.64 23.21 2.28
N PHE A 10 7.47 22.31 1.73
CA PHE A 10 7.02 21.18 0.93
C PHE A 10 6.67 19.99 1.81
N ILE A 11 5.68 19.21 1.37
CA ILE A 11 5.38 17.89 1.93
C ILE A 11 6.03 16.84 1.02
N TYR A 12 6.80 15.94 1.63
CA TYR A 12 7.35 14.79 0.93
C TYR A 12 6.36 13.61 0.99
N VAL A 13 6.02 13.07 -0.16
CA VAL A 13 5.19 11.87 -0.25
C VAL A 13 6.11 10.67 -0.47
N LEU A 14 6.22 9.81 0.54
CA LEU A 14 6.95 8.55 0.45
C LEU A 14 5.98 7.46 -0.05
N GLU A 15 6.18 7.01 -1.28
CA GLU A 15 5.48 5.83 -1.80
C GLU A 15 6.25 4.56 -1.47
N THR A 16 5.59 3.59 -0.86
CA THR A 16 6.22 2.35 -0.43
C THR A 16 5.25 1.17 -0.54
N ASN A 17 5.81 -0.04 -0.70
CA ASN A 17 5.04 -1.28 -0.56
C ASN A 17 4.82 -1.68 0.91
N GLY A 18 5.39 -0.93 1.86
CA GLY A 18 5.21 -1.15 3.28
C GLY A 18 5.96 -2.35 3.86
N MET A 19 6.74 -3.09 3.07
CA MET A 19 7.39 -4.33 3.54
C MET A 19 8.33 -4.08 4.71
N THR A 20 9.26 -3.14 4.57
CA THR A 20 10.23 -2.81 5.62
C THR A 20 9.56 -2.25 6.88
N ILE A 21 8.57 -1.36 6.71
CA ILE A 21 7.84 -0.76 7.84
C ILE A 21 7.00 -1.81 8.56
N GLY A 22 6.36 -2.71 7.81
CA GLY A 22 5.53 -3.78 8.37
C GLY A 22 6.34 -4.88 9.06
N ASP A 23 7.58 -5.08 8.62
CA ASP A 23 8.49 -6.06 9.23
C ASP A 23 9.15 -5.54 10.51
N ASP A 24 9.48 -4.24 10.55
CA ASP A 24 10.10 -3.59 11.70
C ASP A 24 9.35 -2.31 12.11
N PRO A 25 8.61 -2.34 13.23
CA PRO A 25 7.89 -1.16 13.71
C PRO A 25 8.80 0.02 14.08
N GLY A 26 10.09 -0.19 14.27
CA GLY A 26 11.08 0.87 14.51
C GLY A 26 11.17 1.87 13.37
N PHE A 27 10.94 1.44 12.13
CA PHE A 27 10.88 2.34 10.97
C PHE A 27 9.75 3.37 11.05
N ALA A 28 8.56 2.95 11.48
CA ALA A 28 7.45 3.89 11.67
C ALA A 28 7.80 4.94 12.74
N LYS A 29 8.48 4.52 13.80
CA LYS A 29 8.93 5.42 14.86
C LYS A 29 9.98 6.42 14.36
N GLU A 30 10.92 5.99 13.53
CA GLU A 30 11.90 6.91 12.90
C GLU A 30 11.20 7.91 11.98
N LEU A 31 10.24 7.46 11.17
CA LEU A 31 9.48 8.32 10.27
C LEU A 31 8.63 9.36 11.01
N ALA A 32 8.18 9.05 12.22
CA ALA A 32 7.43 9.98 13.07
C ALA A 32 8.23 11.22 13.48
N GLY A 33 9.55 11.19 13.37
CA GLY A 33 10.43 12.35 13.59
C GLY A 33 10.32 13.43 12.52
N PHE A 34 9.67 13.16 11.39
CA PHE A 34 9.54 14.09 10.25
C PHE A 34 8.09 14.57 10.11
N LYS A 35 7.87 15.88 10.30
CA LYS A 35 6.52 16.49 10.28
C LYS A 35 5.98 16.73 8.86
N ASN A 36 6.87 16.96 7.87
CA ASN A 36 6.49 17.22 6.47
C ASN A 36 6.50 15.96 5.62
N LEU A 37 6.12 14.83 6.21
CA LEU A 37 6.08 13.53 5.57
C LEU A 37 4.65 13.00 5.49
N HIS A 38 4.29 12.48 4.31
CA HIS A 38 3.10 11.66 4.11
C HIS A 38 3.50 10.33 3.49
N VAL A 39 3.08 9.21 4.07
CA VAL A 39 3.42 7.87 3.59
C VAL A 39 2.24 7.25 2.86
N ARG A 40 2.44 6.93 1.59
CA ARG A 40 1.46 6.25 0.74
C ARG A 40 1.83 4.78 0.61
N VAL A 41 1.06 3.91 1.23
CA VAL A 41 1.33 2.46 1.27
C VAL A 41 0.57 1.75 0.17
N SER A 42 1.30 1.15 -0.76
CA SER A 42 0.74 0.42 -1.89
C SER A 42 0.51 -1.06 -1.53
N ILE A 43 -0.74 -1.51 -1.69
CA ILE A 43 -1.17 -2.89 -1.48
C ILE A 43 -1.47 -3.52 -2.84
N LYS A 44 -0.74 -4.56 -3.20
CA LYS A 44 -0.87 -5.24 -4.49
C LYS A 44 -1.82 -6.42 -4.37
N GLY A 45 -3.03 -6.26 -4.92
CA GLY A 45 -4.08 -7.27 -4.83
C GLY A 45 -4.91 -7.20 -3.55
N THR A 46 -6.03 -7.91 -3.53
CA THR A 46 -7.03 -7.86 -2.47
C THR A 46 -7.11 -9.15 -1.64
N CYS A 47 -6.30 -10.14 -1.98
CA CYS A 47 -6.12 -11.38 -1.24
C CYS A 47 -4.71 -11.95 -1.45
N GLU A 48 -4.32 -12.93 -0.63
CA GLU A 48 -2.98 -13.53 -0.67
C GLU A 48 -2.69 -14.20 -2.02
N GLU A 49 -3.62 -14.96 -2.57
CA GLU A 49 -3.43 -15.63 -3.85
C GLU A 49 -3.18 -14.66 -5.00
N GLU A 50 -3.96 -13.58 -5.03
CA GLU A 50 -3.80 -12.52 -6.01
C GLU A 50 -2.46 -11.81 -5.85
N TYR A 51 -2.07 -11.51 -4.62
CA TYR A 51 -0.77 -10.91 -4.31
C TYR A 51 0.40 -11.78 -4.79
N VAL A 52 0.38 -13.06 -4.49
CA VAL A 52 1.43 -14.01 -4.92
C VAL A 52 1.50 -14.07 -6.45
N ARG A 53 0.35 -14.15 -7.12
CA ARG A 53 0.28 -14.20 -8.59
C ARG A 53 0.81 -12.92 -9.24
N LEU A 54 0.51 -11.75 -8.67
CA LEU A 54 0.89 -10.46 -9.24
C LEU A 54 2.35 -10.09 -8.95
N THR A 55 2.87 -10.48 -7.81
CA THR A 55 4.20 -10.04 -7.33
C THR A 55 5.27 -11.12 -7.37
N GLY A 56 4.88 -12.39 -7.35
CA GLY A 56 5.80 -13.51 -7.18
C GLY A 56 6.38 -13.63 -5.76
N ALA A 57 5.92 -12.81 -4.82
CA ALA A 57 6.39 -12.82 -3.44
C ALA A 57 5.73 -13.93 -2.61
N MET A 58 6.29 -14.19 -1.42
CA MET A 58 5.71 -15.16 -0.47
C MET A 58 4.38 -14.66 0.08
N SER A 59 3.40 -15.54 0.23
CA SER A 59 2.07 -15.20 0.74
C SER A 59 2.11 -14.54 2.14
N SER A 60 3.05 -14.94 2.98
CA SER A 60 3.23 -14.37 4.33
C SER A 60 3.53 -12.87 4.32
N SER A 61 4.11 -12.34 3.25
CA SER A 61 4.42 -10.91 3.14
C SER A 61 3.20 -10.04 2.76
N TYR A 62 2.08 -10.64 2.36
CA TYR A 62 0.84 -9.90 2.06
C TYR A 62 0.31 -9.09 3.24
N SER A 63 0.56 -9.55 4.47
CA SER A 63 0.12 -8.84 5.68
C SER A 63 0.96 -7.60 6.00
N LEU A 64 2.18 -7.47 5.46
CA LEU A 64 3.12 -6.42 5.84
C LEU A 64 2.65 -5.00 5.51
N PRO A 65 2.04 -4.70 4.36
CA PRO A 65 1.48 -3.36 4.10
C PRO A 65 0.41 -2.95 5.10
N TYR A 66 -0.43 -3.89 5.54
CA TYR A 66 -1.45 -3.64 6.56
C TYR A 66 -0.83 -3.36 7.93
N LYS A 67 0.20 -4.13 8.32
CA LYS A 67 0.98 -3.86 9.54
C LYS A 67 1.69 -2.52 9.46
N ALA A 68 2.24 -2.16 8.29
CA ALA A 68 2.86 -0.86 8.09
C ALA A 68 1.89 0.29 8.37
N LEU A 69 0.67 0.22 7.84
CA LEU A 69 -0.38 1.21 8.12
C LEU A 69 -0.71 1.30 9.61
N ASP A 70 -0.86 0.16 10.28
CA ASP A 70 -1.13 0.12 11.72
C ASP A 70 0.01 0.77 12.53
N TYR A 71 1.25 0.46 12.22
CA TYR A 71 2.41 1.05 12.90
C TYR A 71 2.55 2.55 12.63
N LEU A 72 2.36 2.99 11.38
CA LEU A 72 2.40 4.40 11.02
C LEU A 72 1.32 5.21 11.76
N ILE A 73 0.10 4.67 11.84
CA ILE A 73 -1.00 5.32 12.54
C ILE A 73 -0.72 5.41 14.05
N LYS A 74 -0.20 4.34 14.66
CA LYS A 74 0.15 4.33 16.08
C LYS A 74 1.22 5.35 16.44
N GLU A 75 2.16 5.59 15.53
CA GLU A 75 3.22 6.59 15.70
C GLU A 75 2.81 8.01 15.27
N GLY A 76 1.57 8.20 14.83
CA GLY A 76 1.05 9.51 14.41
C GLY A 76 1.57 10.00 13.05
N VAL A 77 2.11 9.10 12.23
CA VAL A 77 2.59 9.44 10.87
C VAL A 77 1.41 9.56 9.93
N SER A 78 1.35 10.66 9.18
CA SER A 78 0.35 10.85 8.12
C SER A 78 0.51 9.78 7.04
N CYS A 79 -0.54 9.02 6.77
CA CYS A 79 -0.49 7.95 5.78
C CYS A 79 -1.86 7.65 5.15
N ASN A 80 -1.83 7.05 3.97
CA ASN A 80 -3.00 6.45 3.34
C ASN A 80 -2.64 5.14 2.63
N ALA A 81 -3.66 4.35 2.35
CA ALA A 81 -3.53 3.12 1.58
C ALA A 81 -3.86 3.37 0.10
N CYS A 82 -3.13 2.68 -0.77
CA CYS A 82 -3.39 2.60 -2.19
C CYS A 82 -3.55 1.13 -2.59
N LEU A 83 -4.74 0.74 -3.00
CA LEU A 83 -5.14 -0.65 -3.26
C LEU A 83 -5.26 -0.92 -4.76
N SER A 84 -4.44 -1.81 -5.28
CA SER A 84 -4.54 -2.27 -6.67
C SER A 84 -5.69 -3.27 -6.81
N ILE A 85 -6.69 -2.94 -7.65
CA ILE A 85 -7.94 -3.70 -7.76
C ILE A 85 -8.24 -4.27 -9.15
N SER A 86 -7.35 -4.06 -10.13
CA SER A 86 -7.60 -4.43 -11.53
C SER A 86 -7.96 -5.90 -11.78
N PHE A 87 -7.51 -6.79 -10.90
CA PHE A 87 -7.69 -8.23 -11.01
C PHE A 87 -8.60 -8.80 -9.92
N SER A 88 -9.23 -7.93 -9.14
CA SER A 88 -9.92 -8.29 -7.92
C SER A 88 -11.43 -8.44 -8.13
N SER A 89 -12.04 -9.43 -7.49
CA SER A 89 -13.50 -9.52 -7.39
C SER A 89 -14.05 -8.43 -6.45
N THR A 90 -15.31 -8.07 -6.66
CA THR A 90 -16.01 -7.12 -5.77
C THR A 90 -16.02 -7.61 -4.31
N GLU A 91 -16.16 -8.93 -4.10
CA GLU A 91 -16.14 -9.53 -2.77
C GLU A 91 -14.78 -9.34 -2.09
N ASN A 92 -13.67 -9.62 -2.81
CA ASN A 92 -12.32 -9.47 -2.28
C ASN A 92 -11.97 -8.00 -2.01
N ILE A 93 -12.44 -7.08 -2.86
CA ILE A 93 -12.29 -5.63 -2.61
C ILE A 93 -12.96 -5.25 -1.28
N LYS A 94 -14.19 -5.70 -1.03
CA LYS A 94 -14.91 -5.43 0.23
C LYS A 94 -14.20 -6.03 1.44
N LYS A 95 -13.62 -7.22 1.32
CA LYS A 95 -12.82 -7.84 2.40
C LYS A 95 -11.57 -7.01 2.71
N ALA A 96 -10.86 -6.52 1.69
CA ALA A 96 -9.71 -5.65 1.88
C ALA A 96 -10.09 -4.31 2.52
N GLU A 97 -11.19 -3.71 2.06
CA GLU A 97 -11.75 -2.48 2.66
C GLU A 97 -12.11 -2.68 4.14
N LYS A 98 -12.75 -3.81 4.47
CA LYS A 98 -13.05 -4.15 5.86
C LYS A 98 -11.77 -4.28 6.70
N ARG A 99 -10.75 -4.94 6.18
CA ARG A 99 -9.46 -5.07 6.87
C ARG A 99 -8.82 -3.71 7.17
N LEU A 100 -8.88 -2.78 6.23
CA LEU A 100 -8.41 -1.40 6.43
C LEU A 100 -9.25 -0.67 7.49
N THR A 101 -10.56 -0.82 7.45
CA THR A 101 -11.49 -0.24 8.44
C THR A 101 -11.21 -0.77 9.84
N ASP A 102 -10.87 -2.06 9.98
CA ASP A 102 -10.54 -2.69 11.26
C ASP A 102 -9.23 -2.11 11.86
N ILE A 103 -8.31 -1.64 11.03
CA ILE A 103 -7.10 -0.92 11.49
C ILE A 103 -7.51 0.48 11.95
N ARG A 104 -8.19 1.23 11.10
CA ARG A 104 -8.74 2.57 11.39
C ARG A 104 -9.83 2.92 10.39
N PRO A 105 -11.03 3.32 10.83
CA PRO A 105 -12.13 3.69 9.91
C PRO A 105 -11.76 4.81 8.93
N GLY A 106 -10.92 5.75 9.33
CA GLY A 106 -10.45 6.85 8.48
C GLY A 106 -9.65 6.43 7.26
N LEU A 107 -9.04 5.23 7.27
CA LEU A 107 -8.30 4.70 6.12
C LEU A 107 -9.20 4.49 4.89
N LEU A 108 -10.46 4.14 5.09
CA LEU A 108 -11.40 3.97 3.99
C LEU A 108 -11.72 5.29 3.27
N LYS A 109 -11.75 6.40 4.02
CA LYS A 109 -12.02 7.74 3.45
C LYS A 109 -10.87 8.24 2.58
N SER A 110 -9.64 7.87 2.92
CA SER A 110 -8.42 8.24 2.19
C SER A 110 -7.91 7.15 1.25
N LEU A 111 -8.67 6.05 1.10
CA LEU A 111 -8.29 4.93 0.24
C LEU A 111 -8.26 5.34 -1.22
N GLU A 112 -7.12 5.11 -1.85
CA GLU A 112 -6.99 5.20 -3.29
C GLU A 112 -7.11 3.81 -3.92
N LYS A 113 -7.98 3.68 -4.91
CA LYS A 113 -8.13 2.44 -5.70
C LYS A 113 -7.43 2.62 -7.03
N GLU A 114 -6.43 1.79 -7.29
CA GLU A 114 -5.63 1.83 -8.51
C GLU A 114 -6.08 0.79 -9.52
N HIS A 115 -6.21 1.25 -10.75
CA HIS A 115 -6.37 0.41 -11.93
C HIS A 115 -5.10 0.42 -12.78
N ILE A 116 -4.73 -0.75 -13.29
CA ILE A 116 -3.60 -0.84 -14.21
C ILE A 116 -3.93 -0.13 -15.54
N THR A 117 -2.99 0.63 -16.06
CA THR A 117 -3.11 1.20 -17.40
C THR A 117 -2.64 0.18 -18.42
N LEU A 118 -3.53 -0.19 -19.34
CA LEU A 118 -3.27 -1.20 -20.37
C LEU A 118 -2.53 -0.62 -21.57
N PHE A 119 -1.29 -0.22 -21.38
CA PHE A 119 -0.40 0.05 -22.50
C PHE A 119 -0.17 -1.22 -23.34
N PRO A 120 0.09 -1.12 -24.65
CA PRO A 120 0.21 -2.29 -25.54
C PRO A 120 1.23 -3.33 -25.05
N LYS A 121 2.35 -2.90 -24.45
CA LYS A 121 3.36 -3.81 -23.88
C LYS A 121 2.85 -4.54 -22.63
N VAL A 122 2.08 -3.85 -21.79
CA VAL A 122 1.46 -4.43 -20.58
C VAL A 122 0.43 -5.46 -20.98
N TYR A 123 -0.47 -5.11 -21.90
CA TYR A 123 -1.47 -6.04 -22.42
C TYR A 123 -0.85 -7.32 -22.99
N LYS A 124 0.21 -7.20 -23.81
CA LYS A 124 0.92 -8.37 -24.36
C LYS A 124 1.52 -9.26 -23.28
N ARG A 125 2.08 -8.68 -22.21
CA ARG A 125 2.62 -9.44 -21.07
C ARG A 125 1.54 -10.19 -20.30
N LEU A 126 0.44 -9.52 -19.99
CA LEU A 126 -0.69 -10.12 -19.29
C LEU A 126 -1.28 -11.31 -20.09
N LYS A 127 -1.46 -11.10 -21.41
CA LYS A 127 -1.93 -12.17 -22.30
C LYS A 127 -0.96 -13.38 -22.33
N LYS A 128 0.35 -13.12 -22.36
CA LYS A 128 1.37 -14.18 -22.33
C LYS A 128 1.36 -14.97 -21.02
N LEU A 129 0.99 -14.32 -19.91
CA LEU A 129 0.93 -14.93 -18.59
C LEU A 129 -0.47 -15.47 -18.24
N GLU A 130 -1.40 -15.44 -19.20
CA GLU A 130 -2.81 -15.89 -19.02
C GLU A 130 -3.52 -15.18 -17.86
N ILE A 131 -3.14 -13.92 -17.58
CA ILE A 131 -3.77 -13.10 -16.56
C ILE A 131 -4.92 -12.32 -17.20
N SER A 132 -6.14 -12.61 -16.78
CA SER A 132 -7.35 -11.90 -17.20
C SER A 132 -7.56 -10.63 -16.38
N ILE A 133 -8.09 -9.61 -17.05
CA ILE A 133 -8.52 -8.37 -16.40
C ILE A 133 -10.04 -8.31 -16.44
#